data_5d057490380d17d59103d947aa0f6c32
#
_entry.id   5d057490380d17d59103d947aa0f6c32
#
_cell.length_a   1.000
_cell.length_b   1.000
_cell.length_c   1.000
_cell.angle_alpha   90.00
_cell.angle_beta   90.00
_cell.angle_gamma   90.00
#
_symmetry.space_group_name_H-M   'P 1'
#
loop_
_entity.id
_entity.type
_entity.pdbx_description
1 polymer ?
#
loop_
_entity_poly.entity_id
_entity_poly.type
_entity_poly.pdbx_seq_one_letter_code
_entity_poly.pdbx_strand_id
1 'polypeptide(L)'
;MPRSLNFYRYAILSFVGKGTDLTDRLYYRDSFLREFDAQVVSCDREGDRWKVILDQTAFYPTSGGQPHDLGKLGDAPVVEVLDADGGAVGADHHVVHYTTAEVPAGTVHGQVDWARRIDHMQQHTAQHLLSAAFIELFGFQTISFHLGKEISTIDLSAPAITAHHLEEAERRTNDIIFEDRPVVIRFGTAEELAEAGIRKKVEREGILRAVEIEGFDRQPCGGTHLARTGQAGLLLIRKLERRRDFWRVEYVAGYRALAAARGDFALLGEAATLLSCGFADVPAGITK
;
A
#
# COMPACT_ATOMS: atom_id res chain seq x y z
N MET A 1 -6.12 36.48 -7.92
CA MET A 1 -4.69 36.08 -7.74
C MET A 1 -4.57 35.44 -6.38
N PRO A 2 -4.36 34.13 -6.24
CA PRO A 2 -4.11 33.50 -4.95
C PRO A 2 -2.59 33.32 -4.75
N ARG A 3 -2.12 33.91 -3.67
CA ARG A 3 -0.81 33.60 -3.08
C ARG A 3 -0.99 32.40 -2.14
N SER A 4 -0.63 31.19 -2.57
CA SER A 4 -0.59 30.01 -1.67
C SER A 4 0.29 28.90 -2.21
N LEU A 5 1.55 29.20 -2.51
CA LEU A 5 2.52 28.20 -3.01
C LEU A 5 3.84 28.15 -2.23
N ASN A 6 3.94 28.71 -1.03
CA ASN A 6 5.23 28.82 -0.36
C ASN A 6 5.30 28.27 1.08
N PHE A 7 4.26 27.65 1.64
CA PHE A 7 4.31 27.14 3.02
C PHE A 7 4.95 25.74 3.16
N TYR A 8 5.06 24.99 2.06
CA TYR A 8 5.51 23.58 2.13
C TYR A 8 7.03 23.37 2.02
N ARG A 9 7.79 24.40 1.66
CA ARG A 9 9.25 24.27 1.50
C ARG A 9 10.06 24.37 2.79
N TYR A 10 9.49 24.93 3.85
CA TYR A 10 10.21 25.16 5.12
C TYR A 10 9.99 24.08 6.20
N ALA A 11 8.89 23.33 6.14
CA ALA A 11 8.63 22.25 7.11
C ALA A 11 9.47 20.99 6.87
N ILE A 12 9.99 20.81 5.65
CA ILE A 12 10.79 19.62 5.26
C ILE A 12 12.23 19.72 5.79
N LEU A 13 12.74 20.92 6.05
CA LEU A 13 14.15 21.14 6.45
C LEU A 13 14.41 21.03 7.95
N SER A 14 13.39 20.98 8.80
CA SER A 14 13.57 20.88 10.26
C SER A 14 13.43 19.46 10.84
N PHE A 15 13.16 18.45 10.01
CA PHE A 15 13.11 17.04 10.44
C PHE A 15 14.46 16.32 10.36
N VAL A 16 15.55 17.02 10.03
CA VAL A 16 16.90 16.51 10.26
C VAL A 16 17.19 16.71 11.74
N GLY A 17 16.65 15.83 12.58
CA GLY A 17 17.07 15.68 13.96
C GLY A 17 18.58 15.44 13.98
N LYS A 18 19.32 16.34 14.60
CA LYS A 18 20.73 16.14 14.95
C LYS A 18 20.81 15.06 16.03
N GLY A 19 20.78 13.80 15.60
CA GLY A 19 21.02 12.64 16.42
C GLY A 19 21.32 11.47 15.49
N THR A 20 22.48 10.86 15.63
CA THR A 20 23.02 9.78 14.82
C THR A 20 22.29 8.43 14.99
N ASP A 21 21.09 8.43 15.55
CA ASP A 21 20.46 7.22 16.08
C ASP A 21 19.19 6.74 15.31
N LEU A 22 18.81 7.38 14.18
CA LEU A 22 17.57 7.04 13.49
C LEU A 22 17.75 6.94 11.98
N THR A 23 17.09 5.93 11.34
CA THR A 23 17.08 5.81 9.89
C THR A 23 16.08 6.79 9.26
N ASP A 24 16.53 7.71 8.39
CA ASP A 24 15.63 8.57 7.62
C ASP A 24 14.85 7.74 6.58
N ARG A 25 13.52 7.84 6.62
CA ARG A 25 12.59 7.05 5.79
C ARG A 25 12.25 7.80 4.50
N LEU A 26 13.09 7.69 3.48
CA LEU A 26 12.93 8.40 2.20
C LEU A 26 11.59 8.13 1.53
N TYR A 27 11.07 6.89 1.64
CA TYR A 27 9.77 6.48 1.11
C TYR A 27 8.56 7.24 1.73
N TYR A 28 8.73 7.90 2.87
CA TYR A 28 7.68 8.74 3.45
C TYR A 28 7.43 10.00 2.61
N ARG A 29 8.47 10.51 1.96
CA ARG A 29 8.42 11.71 1.11
C ARG A 29 8.19 11.36 -0.36
N ASP A 30 8.84 10.30 -0.83
CA ASP A 30 8.75 9.83 -2.21
C ASP A 30 8.62 8.30 -2.29
N SER A 31 7.40 7.81 -2.52
CA SER A 31 7.13 6.39 -2.72
C SER A 31 7.70 5.86 -4.04
N PHE A 32 8.06 6.76 -4.99
CA PHE A 32 8.59 6.41 -6.32
C PHE A 32 10.11 6.33 -6.36
N LEU A 33 10.80 6.66 -5.26
CA LEU A 33 12.25 6.55 -5.18
C LEU A 33 12.68 5.08 -5.29
N ARG A 34 13.41 4.76 -6.36
CA ARG A 34 13.85 3.40 -6.69
C ARG A 34 15.28 3.12 -6.28
N GLU A 35 16.12 4.15 -6.30
CA GLU A 35 17.56 4.07 -6.07
C GLU A 35 17.96 5.20 -5.12
N PHE A 36 18.90 4.92 -4.23
CA PHE A 36 19.39 5.88 -3.26
C PHE A 36 20.78 5.47 -2.78
N ASP A 37 21.55 6.43 -2.29
CA ASP A 37 22.81 6.17 -1.59
C ASP A 37 22.61 6.36 -0.09
N ALA A 38 23.26 5.53 0.73
CA ALA A 38 23.19 5.60 2.18
C ALA A 38 24.53 5.24 2.82
N GLN A 39 24.75 5.68 4.08
CA GLN A 39 25.87 5.23 4.88
C GLN A 39 25.46 4.00 5.68
N VAL A 40 26.31 2.97 5.67
CA VAL A 40 26.16 1.80 6.53
C VAL A 40 26.51 2.19 7.96
N VAL A 41 25.52 2.20 8.86
CA VAL A 41 25.68 2.48 10.29
C VAL A 41 26.20 1.23 11.00
N SER A 42 25.62 0.06 10.71
CA SER A 42 26.13 -1.24 11.17
C SER A 42 25.79 -2.35 10.17
N CYS A 43 26.63 -3.40 10.17
CA CYS A 43 26.41 -4.61 9.42
C CYS A 43 26.92 -5.79 10.26
N ASP A 44 26.00 -6.53 10.87
CA ASP A 44 26.29 -7.59 11.81
C ASP A 44 25.77 -8.94 11.29
N ARG A 45 26.53 -10.01 11.47
CA ARG A 45 26.09 -11.34 11.09
C ARG A 45 25.10 -11.90 12.09
N GLU A 46 23.92 -12.32 11.60
CA GLU A 46 22.86 -12.93 12.39
C GLU A 46 22.43 -14.27 11.77
N GLY A 47 23.03 -15.36 12.24
CA GLY A 47 22.80 -16.69 11.69
C GLY A 47 23.36 -16.83 10.26
N ASP A 48 22.49 -17.08 9.31
CA ASP A 48 22.78 -17.21 7.88
C ASP A 48 22.58 -15.90 7.08
N ARG A 49 22.18 -14.83 7.78
CA ARG A 49 21.91 -13.51 7.20
C ARG A 49 22.80 -12.43 7.80
N TRP A 50 22.75 -11.24 7.19
CA TRP A 50 23.40 -10.04 7.68
C TRP A 50 22.32 -8.99 8.04
N LYS A 51 22.42 -8.46 9.25
CA LYS A 51 21.58 -7.37 9.75
C LYS A 51 22.26 -6.05 9.45
N VAL A 52 21.66 -5.25 8.58
CA VAL A 52 22.20 -3.98 8.10
C VAL A 52 21.32 -2.83 8.55
N ILE A 53 21.92 -1.83 9.17
CA ILE A 53 21.30 -0.55 9.53
C ILE A 53 21.93 0.56 8.69
N LEU A 54 21.10 1.41 8.09
CA LEU A 54 21.50 2.54 7.27
C LEU A 54 21.06 3.86 7.92
N ASP A 55 21.75 4.95 7.61
CA ASP A 55 21.35 6.31 8.00
C ASP A 55 20.07 6.78 7.32
N GLN A 56 19.81 6.29 6.09
CA GLN A 56 18.58 6.53 5.34
C GLN A 56 18.20 5.35 4.45
N THR A 57 16.92 5.22 4.11
CA THR A 57 16.46 4.12 3.26
C THR A 57 15.21 4.46 2.45
N ALA A 58 15.16 3.98 1.20
CA ALA A 58 13.95 3.92 0.39
C ALA A 58 13.19 2.60 0.55
N PHE A 59 13.75 1.59 1.21
CA PHE A 59 13.07 0.31 1.45
C PHE A 59 11.97 0.47 2.50
N TYR A 60 10.76 0.08 2.15
CA TYR A 60 9.61 0.02 3.07
C TYR A 60 9.71 -1.23 3.95
N PRO A 61 9.62 -1.12 5.29
CA PRO A 61 9.58 -2.28 6.18
C PRO A 61 8.16 -2.85 6.25
N THR A 62 8.03 -4.13 6.65
CA THR A 62 6.70 -4.69 6.94
C THR A 62 6.01 -3.88 8.03
N SER A 63 4.90 -3.23 7.69
CA SER A 63 4.14 -2.41 8.63
C SER A 63 2.71 -2.19 8.14
N GLY A 64 1.77 -2.01 9.07
CA GLY A 64 0.40 -1.56 8.77
C GLY A 64 -0.35 -2.37 7.71
N GLY A 65 -0.11 -3.69 7.60
CA GLY A 65 -0.74 -4.56 6.61
C GLY A 65 -0.07 -4.61 5.24
N GLN A 66 0.95 -3.77 4.99
CA GLN A 66 1.77 -3.82 3.78
C GLN A 66 3.06 -4.59 4.05
N PRO A 67 3.42 -5.60 3.21
CA PRO A 67 4.69 -6.31 3.29
C PRO A 67 5.88 -5.40 2.92
N HIS A 68 7.07 -5.80 3.37
CA HIS A 68 8.32 -5.12 3.05
C HIS A 68 8.70 -5.18 1.57
N ASP A 69 9.55 -4.25 1.18
CA ASP A 69 10.21 -4.30 -0.12
C ASP A 69 11.34 -5.32 -0.15
N LEU A 70 11.69 -5.70 -1.37
CA LEU A 70 12.90 -6.46 -1.71
C LEU A 70 13.80 -5.59 -2.60
N GLY A 71 15.04 -6.05 -2.84
CA GLY A 71 15.97 -5.36 -3.72
C GLY A 71 17.41 -5.69 -3.41
N LYS A 72 18.30 -4.69 -3.46
CA LYS A 72 19.73 -4.86 -3.23
C LYS A 72 20.34 -3.69 -2.49
N LEU A 73 21.39 -3.98 -1.70
CA LEU A 73 22.35 -3.01 -1.16
C LEU A 73 23.72 -3.34 -1.73
N GLY A 74 24.20 -2.54 -2.70
CA GLY A 74 25.29 -2.95 -3.57
C GLY A 74 24.95 -4.24 -4.29
N ASP A 75 25.79 -5.26 -4.14
CA ASP A 75 25.55 -6.59 -4.70
C ASP A 75 24.76 -7.53 -3.77
N ALA A 76 24.55 -7.13 -2.50
CA ALA A 76 23.88 -7.96 -1.49
C ALA A 76 22.34 -7.91 -1.65
N PRO A 77 21.66 -9.04 -1.93
CA PRO A 77 20.21 -9.11 -1.98
C PRO A 77 19.58 -8.78 -0.61
N VAL A 78 18.61 -7.86 -0.60
CA VAL A 78 17.75 -7.58 0.55
C VAL A 78 16.56 -8.53 0.52
N VAL A 79 16.44 -9.37 1.55
CA VAL A 79 15.42 -10.43 1.63
C VAL A 79 14.32 -10.15 2.64
N GLU A 80 14.56 -9.22 3.57
CA GLU A 80 13.57 -8.79 4.56
C GLU A 80 13.91 -7.38 5.05
N VAL A 81 12.88 -6.58 5.33
CA VAL A 81 13.01 -5.23 5.91
C VAL A 81 11.99 -5.09 7.04
N LEU A 82 12.47 -4.75 8.24
CA LEU A 82 11.66 -4.64 9.45
C LEU A 82 11.88 -3.31 10.18
N ASP A 83 10.88 -2.85 10.90
CA ASP A 83 11.06 -1.84 11.93
C ASP A 83 11.71 -2.46 13.18
N ALA A 84 12.73 -1.84 13.75
CA ALA A 84 13.50 -2.41 14.86
C ALA A 84 12.64 -2.75 16.09
N ASP A 85 11.55 -2.02 16.31
CA ASP A 85 10.66 -2.19 17.48
C ASP A 85 9.25 -2.65 17.14
N GLY A 86 9.08 -3.45 16.07
CA GLY A 86 7.81 -4.12 15.78
C GLY A 86 6.72 -3.28 15.10
N GLY A 87 7.08 -2.16 14.47
CA GLY A 87 6.21 -1.54 13.44
C GLY A 87 5.14 -0.58 13.94
N ALA A 88 5.36 0.10 15.06
CA ALA A 88 4.52 1.24 15.42
C ALA A 88 4.76 2.38 14.42
N VAL A 89 3.79 2.66 13.55
CA VAL A 89 3.85 3.74 12.54
C VAL A 89 4.25 5.06 13.19
N GLY A 90 5.34 5.68 12.72
CA GLY A 90 5.85 6.98 13.21
C GLY A 90 6.71 6.88 14.47
N ALA A 91 7.22 5.71 14.81
CA ALA A 91 8.24 5.58 15.84
C ALA A 91 9.60 6.05 15.29
N ASP A 92 10.37 6.70 16.14
CA ASP A 92 11.74 7.15 15.85
C ASP A 92 12.70 5.95 16.00
N HIS A 93 12.62 4.98 15.07
CA HIS A 93 13.37 3.73 15.17
C HIS A 93 14.15 3.45 13.89
N HIS A 94 15.18 2.60 14.01
CA HIS A 94 15.93 2.11 12.87
C HIS A 94 15.08 1.21 11.99
N VAL A 95 15.34 1.27 10.68
CA VAL A 95 14.89 0.27 9.72
C VAL A 95 16.02 -0.74 9.54
N VAL A 96 15.71 -1.99 9.81
CA VAL A 96 16.65 -3.12 9.70
C VAL A 96 16.46 -3.82 8.35
N HIS A 97 17.56 -3.97 7.61
CA HIS A 97 17.58 -4.69 6.34
C HIS A 97 18.32 -6.02 6.55
N TYR A 98 17.68 -7.13 6.23
CA TYR A 98 18.34 -8.43 6.20
C TYR A 98 18.82 -8.75 4.79
N THR A 99 20.12 -9.02 4.65
CA THR A 99 20.76 -9.37 3.37
C THR A 99 21.35 -10.77 3.42
N THR A 100 21.52 -11.38 2.23
CA THR A 100 22.13 -12.71 2.10
C THR A 100 23.66 -12.66 2.04
N ALA A 101 24.26 -11.47 1.93
CA ALA A 101 25.68 -11.24 1.90
C ALA A 101 26.03 -10.00 2.75
N GLU A 102 27.28 -9.91 3.19
CA GLU A 102 27.81 -8.76 3.90
C GLU A 102 27.74 -7.48 3.04
N VAL A 103 27.37 -6.37 3.67
CA VAL A 103 27.40 -5.04 3.07
C VAL A 103 28.59 -4.29 3.66
N PRO A 104 29.61 -3.92 2.85
CA PRO A 104 30.79 -3.24 3.33
C PRO A 104 30.48 -1.90 4.02
N ALA A 105 31.26 -1.53 5.03
CA ALA A 105 31.17 -0.23 5.67
C ALA A 105 31.42 0.92 4.68
N GLY A 106 30.76 2.07 4.88
CA GLY A 106 30.84 3.25 4.03
C GLY A 106 29.57 3.49 3.26
N THR A 107 29.67 4.16 2.11
CA THR A 107 28.53 4.45 1.26
C THR A 107 28.12 3.21 0.47
N VAL A 108 26.83 2.88 0.51
CA VAL A 108 26.22 1.81 -0.28
C VAL A 108 25.12 2.35 -1.17
N HIS A 109 25.03 1.85 -2.40
CA HIS A 109 23.92 2.11 -3.31
C HIS A 109 22.79 1.11 -3.07
N GLY A 110 21.58 1.61 -2.77
CA GLY A 110 20.37 0.81 -2.58
C GLY A 110 19.46 0.86 -3.82
N GLN A 111 18.95 -0.30 -4.23
CA GLN A 111 18.03 -0.45 -5.36
C GLN A 111 16.82 -1.28 -4.94
N VAL A 112 15.62 -0.66 -4.99
CA VAL A 112 14.35 -1.29 -4.63
C VAL A 112 13.83 -2.13 -5.81
N ASP A 113 13.31 -3.34 -5.55
CA ASP A 113 12.53 -4.12 -6.54
C ASP A 113 11.27 -3.33 -6.92
N TRP A 114 11.36 -2.67 -8.08
CA TRP A 114 10.30 -1.80 -8.53
C TRP A 114 9.01 -2.54 -8.89
N ALA A 115 9.12 -3.76 -9.43
CA ALA A 115 7.93 -4.54 -9.79
C ALA A 115 7.10 -4.87 -8.53
N ARG A 116 7.77 -5.23 -7.44
CA ARG A 116 7.14 -5.46 -6.14
C ARG A 116 6.60 -4.17 -5.52
N ARG A 117 7.37 -3.08 -5.57
CA ARG A 117 6.95 -1.77 -5.01
C ARG A 117 5.69 -1.25 -5.68
N ILE A 118 5.64 -1.21 -7.02
CA ILE A 118 4.49 -0.68 -7.74
C ILE A 118 3.24 -1.55 -7.52
N ASP A 119 3.40 -2.87 -7.45
CA ASP A 119 2.32 -3.78 -7.11
C ASP A 119 1.75 -3.48 -5.72
N HIS A 120 2.60 -3.34 -4.69
CA HIS A 120 2.14 -2.96 -3.34
C HIS A 120 1.45 -1.60 -3.33
N MET A 121 1.98 -0.60 -4.04
CA MET A 121 1.34 0.72 -4.15
C MET A 121 -0.02 0.65 -4.83
N GLN A 122 -0.18 -0.20 -5.87
CA GLN A 122 -1.46 -0.43 -6.53
C GLN A 122 -2.48 -1.04 -5.56
N GLN A 123 -2.10 -2.12 -4.86
CA GLN A 123 -2.99 -2.76 -3.89
C GLN A 123 -3.34 -1.82 -2.73
N HIS A 124 -2.36 -1.07 -2.19
CA HIS A 124 -2.58 -0.21 -1.03
C HIS A 124 -3.44 1.02 -1.38
N THR A 125 -3.18 1.68 -2.50
CA THR A 125 -4.01 2.81 -2.93
C THR A 125 -5.43 2.34 -3.26
N ALA A 126 -5.57 1.19 -3.93
CA ALA A 126 -6.88 0.56 -4.19
C ALA A 126 -7.61 0.19 -2.89
N GLN A 127 -6.89 -0.24 -1.84
CA GLN A 127 -7.47 -0.48 -0.51
C GLN A 127 -8.10 0.78 0.07
N HIS A 128 -7.40 1.93 0.02
CA HIS A 128 -7.94 3.20 0.47
C HIS A 128 -9.20 3.59 -0.30
N LEU A 129 -9.18 3.45 -1.62
CA LEU A 129 -10.32 3.73 -2.50
C LEU A 129 -11.52 2.84 -2.17
N LEU A 130 -11.33 1.53 -2.07
CA LEU A 130 -12.41 0.59 -1.78
C LEU A 130 -13.00 0.80 -0.39
N SER A 131 -12.15 1.04 0.62
CA SER A 131 -12.59 1.36 1.98
C SER A 131 -13.41 2.66 2.04
N ALA A 132 -12.98 3.68 1.31
CA ALA A 132 -13.71 4.94 1.23
C ALA A 132 -15.06 4.78 0.51
N ALA A 133 -15.11 4.00 -0.57
CA ALA A 133 -16.36 3.70 -1.28
C ALA A 133 -17.38 2.98 -0.38
N PHE A 134 -16.97 1.97 0.38
CA PHE A 134 -17.86 1.29 1.33
C PHE A 134 -18.41 2.22 2.42
N ILE A 135 -17.59 3.16 2.89
CA ILE A 135 -18.03 4.15 3.88
C ILE A 135 -18.97 5.19 3.25
N GLU A 136 -18.60 5.75 2.09
CA GLU A 136 -19.41 6.76 1.39
C GLU A 136 -20.80 6.23 1.07
N LEU A 137 -20.90 5.02 0.53
CA LEU A 137 -22.15 4.46 0.05
C LEU A 137 -23.02 3.83 1.16
N PHE A 138 -22.38 3.19 2.16
CA PHE A 138 -23.11 2.31 3.09
C PHE A 138 -22.75 2.54 4.56
N GLY A 139 -21.78 3.39 4.87
CA GLY A 139 -21.30 3.60 6.25
C GLY A 139 -20.48 2.43 6.80
N PHE A 140 -20.10 1.44 5.98
CA PHE A 140 -19.37 0.25 6.42
C PHE A 140 -17.90 0.57 6.68
N GLN A 141 -17.47 0.38 7.93
CA GLN A 141 -16.12 0.71 8.37
C GLN A 141 -15.15 -0.44 8.09
N THR A 142 -13.97 -0.11 7.55
CA THR A 142 -12.84 -1.05 7.47
C THR A 142 -12.18 -1.14 8.85
N ILE A 143 -12.13 -2.35 9.41
CA ILE A 143 -11.52 -2.64 10.71
C ILE A 143 -10.09 -3.16 10.58
N SER A 144 -9.78 -3.84 9.48
CA SER A 144 -8.43 -4.30 9.15
C SER A 144 -8.26 -4.49 7.65
N PHE A 145 -7.01 -4.56 7.20
CA PHE A 145 -6.67 -4.95 5.83
C PHE A 145 -5.37 -5.73 5.79
N HIS A 146 -5.17 -6.48 4.72
CA HIS A 146 -3.95 -7.22 4.49
C HIS A 146 -3.62 -7.27 3.00
N LEU A 147 -2.40 -6.88 2.65
CA LEU A 147 -1.87 -7.01 1.29
C LEU A 147 -1.15 -8.35 1.16
N GLY A 148 -1.87 -9.39 0.75
CA GLY A 148 -1.29 -10.71 0.50
C GLY A 148 -0.48 -10.74 -0.80
N LYS A 149 0.23 -11.85 -1.02
CA LYS A 149 1.07 -12.04 -2.21
C LYS A 149 0.26 -12.04 -3.52
N GLU A 150 -0.91 -12.66 -3.52
CA GLU A 150 -1.76 -12.83 -4.73
C GLU A 150 -3.06 -12.05 -4.60
N ILE A 151 -3.69 -12.09 -3.42
CA ILE A 151 -4.98 -11.47 -3.11
C ILE A 151 -4.80 -10.50 -1.95
N SER A 152 -5.43 -9.35 -2.03
CA SER A 152 -5.53 -8.38 -0.94
C SER A 152 -6.93 -8.44 -0.32
N THR A 153 -7.02 -8.12 0.98
CA THR A 153 -8.29 -8.18 1.71
C THR A 153 -8.55 -6.93 2.51
N ILE A 154 -9.83 -6.58 2.65
CA ILE A 154 -10.34 -5.67 3.68
C ILE A 154 -11.38 -6.39 4.53
N ASP A 155 -11.37 -6.12 5.83
CA ASP A 155 -12.36 -6.62 6.77
C ASP A 155 -13.31 -5.48 7.14
N LEU A 156 -14.59 -5.69 6.94
CA LEU A 156 -15.64 -4.68 7.11
C LEU A 156 -16.53 -4.98 8.32
N SER A 157 -16.76 -3.97 9.15
CA SER A 157 -17.82 -4.00 10.17
C SER A 157 -19.13 -3.60 9.50
N ALA A 158 -19.98 -4.58 9.24
CA ALA A 158 -21.29 -4.37 8.63
C ALA A 158 -22.29 -5.43 9.11
N PRO A 159 -23.58 -5.11 9.26
CA PRO A 159 -24.61 -6.06 9.66
C PRO A 159 -24.81 -7.15 8.61
N ALA A 160 -24.82 -6.77 7.35
CA ALA A 160 -24.91 -7.67 6.19
C ALA A 160 -24.29 -7.01 4.96
N ILE A 161 -23.65 -7.82 4.11
CA ILE A 161 -23.16 -7.40 2.79
C ILE A 161 -23.81 -8.29 1.73
N THR A 162 -24.35 -7.69 0.67
CA THR A 162 -24.99 -8.36 -0.47
C THR A 162 -24.13 -8.18 -1.73
N ALA A 163 -24.47 -8.94 -2.79
CA ALA A 163 -23.84 -8.75 -4.10
C ALA A 163 -23.96 -7.30 -4.61
N HIS A 164 -25.14 -6.68 -4.41
CA HIS A 164 -25.37 -5.28 -4.79
C HIS A 164 -24.39 -4.31 -4.09
N HIS A 165 -24.12 -4.51 -2.79
CA HIS A 165 -23.14 -3.69 -2.06
C HIS A 165 -21.73 -3.81 -2.66
N LEU A 166 -21.34 -5.03 -3.11
CA LEU A 166 -20.04 -5.26 -3.75
C LEU A 166 -19.96 -4.58 -5.12
N GLU A 167 -20.99 -4.76 -5.95
CA GLU A 167 -21.08 -4.17 -7.30
C GLU A 167 -21.00 -2.65 -7.25
N GLU A 168 -21.75 -2.02 -6.35
CA GLU A 168 -21.74 -0.56 -6.19
C GLU A 168 -20.41 -0.04 -5.65
N ALA A 169 -19.81 -0.72 -4.64
CA ALA A 169 -18.52 -0.33 -4.10
C ALA A 169 -17.39 -0.50 -5.14
N GLU A 170 -17.41 -1.61 -5.89
CA GLU A 170 -16.45 -1.86 -6.98
C GLU A 170 -16.58 -0.80 -8.07
N ARG A 171 -17.81 -0.53 -8.53
CA ARG A 171 -18.09 0.49 -9.54
C ARG A 171 -17.60 1.86 -9.06
N ARG A 172 -18.01 2.28 -7.84
CA ARG A 172 -17.60 3.58 -7.27
C ARG A 172 -16.09 3.72 -7.15
N THR A 173 -15.42 2.64 -6.75
CA THR A 173 -13.94 2.60 -6.67
C THR A 173 -13.31 2.82 -8.04
N ASN A 174 -13.80 2.12 -9.07
CA ASN A 174 -13.28 2.27 -10.43
C ASN A 174 -13.62 3.64 -11.05
N ASP A 175 -14.78 4.25 -10.72
CA ASP A 175 -15.09 5.62 -11.12
C ASP A 175 -14.00 6.59 -10.64
N ILE A 176 -13.61 6.52 -9.35
CA ILE A 176 -12.53 7.35 -8.79
C ILE A 176 -11.17 7.05 -9.41
N ILE A 177 -10.90 5.77 -9.73
CA ILE A 177 -9.68 5.39 -10.46
C ILE A 177 -9.65 6.08 -11.83
N PHE A 178 -10.74 6.03 -12.59
CA PHE A 178 -10.84 6.63 -13.93
C PHE A 178 -10.81 8.16 -13.93
N GLU A 179 -11.23 8.80 -12.84
CA GLU A 179 -11.10 10.25 -12.67
C GLU A 179 -9.64 10.70 -12.53
N ASP A 180 -8.72 9.80 -12.27
CA ASP A 180 -7.28 10.03 -12.14
C ASP A 180 -6.94 11.17 -11.15
N ARG A 181 -7.53 11.13 -9.95
CA ARG A 181 -7.35 12.14 -8.91
C ARG A 181 -5.93 12.12 -8.32
N PRO A 182 -5.38 13.27 -7.91
CA PRO A 182 -4.13 13.32 -7.16
C PRO A 182 -4.21 12.54 -5.84
N VAL A 183 -3.12 11.84 -5.53
CA VAL A 183 -2.86 11.21 -4.21
C VAL A 183 -1.71 11.95 -3.57
N VAL A 184 -1.98 12.64 -2.47
CA VAL A 184 -1.07 13.60 -1.86
C VAL A 184 -0.68 13.15 -0.45
N ILE A 185 0.60 13.25 -0.15
CA ILE A 185 1.11 13.03 1.21
C ILE A 185 1.00 14.33 2.01
N ARG A 186 0.43 14.23 3.21
CA ARG A 186 0.30 15.34 4.17
C ARG A 186 1.04 15.00 5.45
N PHE A 187 1.65 16.02 6.06
CA PHE A 187 2.23 15.94 7.38
C PHE A 187 1.60 17.01 8.26
N GLY A 188 1.28 16.67 9.51
CA GLY A 188 0.70 17.60 10.48
C GLY A 188 0.49 16.96 11.84
N THR A 189 0.17 17.76 12.84
CA THR A 189 -0.26 17.25 14.15
C THR A 189 -1.60 16.52 14.04
N ALA A 190 -1.99 15.79 15.09
CA ALA A 190 -3.29 15.14 15.14
C ALA A 190 -4.44 16.15 15.01
N GLU A 191 -4.28 17.34 15.60
CA GLU A 191 -5.26 18.45 15.54
C GLU A 191 -5.36 19.02 14.12
N GLU A 192 -4.22 19.38 13.51
CA GLU A 192 -4.18 19.91 12.14
C GLU A 192 -4.78 18.95 11.11
N LEU A 193 -4.50 17.66 11.27
CA LEU A 193 -5.05 16.65 10.39
C LEU A 193 -6.54 16.40 10.66
N ALA A 194 -7.01 16.52 11.92
CA ALA A 194 -8.42 16.43 12.28
C ALA A 194 -9.21 17.60 11.68
N GLU A 195 -8.71 18.84 11.79
CA GLU A 195 -9.29 20.04 11.15
C GLU A 195 -9.34 19.89 9.62
N ALA A 196 -8.34 19.25 9.05
CA ALA A 196 -8.29 18.93 7.63
C ALA A 196 -9.25 17.80 7.21
N GLY A 197 -10.04 17.20 8.15
CA GLY A 197 -11.07 16.20 7.87
C GLY A 197 -10.53 14.77 7.70
N ILE A 198 -9.55 14.39 8.49
CA ILE A 198 -9.09 12.99 8.55
C ILE A 198 -10.24 12.07 9.00
N ARG A 199 -10.46 10.98 8.30
CA ARG A 199 -11.54 10.04 8.57
C ARG A 199 -11.37 9.27 9.89
N LYS A 200 -10.13 8.89 10.24
CA LYS A 200 -9.81 8.15 11.46
C LYS A 200 -9.02 9.03 12.42
N LYS A 201 -9.58 9.32 13.60
CA LYS A 201 -8.85 10.03 14.65
C LYS A 201 -7.65 9.21 15.11
N VAL A 202 -6.53 9.88 15.31
CA VAL A 202 -5.31 9.31 15.87
C VAL A 202 -5.01 10.01 17.18
N GLU A 203 -4.98 9.25 18.26
CA GLU A 203 -4.57 9.72 19.58
C GLU A 203 -3.05 9.48 19.72
N ARG A 204 -2.26 10.29 19.02
CA ARG A 204 -0.80 10.19 19.05
C ARG A 204 -0.19 11.58 18.99
N GLU A 205 0.82 11.83 19.83
CA GLU A 205 1.62 13.05 19.80
C GLU A 205 2.63 13.05 18.65
N GLY A 206 3.03 14.23 18.23
CA GLY A 206 4.03 14.45 17.17
C GLY A 206 3.42 14.67 15.80
N ILE A 207 4.30 14.67 14.79
CA ILE A 207 3.89 14.86 13.40
C ILE A 207 3.48 13.50 12.80
N LEU A 208 2.26 13.47 12.32
CA LEU A 208 1.68 12.32 11.65
C LEU A 208 1.76 12.47 10.13
N ARG A 209 1.87 11.34 9.45
CA ARG A 209 1.75 11.26 7.99
C ARG A 209 0.35 10.79 7.62
N ALA A 210 -0.29 11.49 6.70
CA ALA A 210 -1.57 11.12 6.11
C ALA A 210 -1.47 11.03 4.59
N VAL A 211 -2.29 10.18 4.01
CA VAL A 211 -2.50 10.07 2.58
C VAL A 211 -3.88 10.63 2.25
N GLU A 212 -3.93 11.57 1.34
CA GLU A 212 -5.14 12.19 0.83
C GLU A 212 -5.37 11.82 -0.63
N ILE A 213 -6.54 11.27 -0.93
CA ILE A 213 -7.07 11.17 -2.29
C ILE A 213 -8.00 12.36 -2.48
N GLU A 214 -7.63 13.27 -3.37
CA GLU A 214 -8.29 14.57 -3.50
C GLU A 214 -9.81 14.46 -3.64
N GLY A 215 -10.54 15.12 -2.72
CA GLY A 215 -12.00 15.14 -2.69
C GLY A 215 -12.69 13.80 -2.44
N PHE A 216 -11.97 12.77 -1.95
CA PHE A 216 -12.55 11.46 -1.71
C PHE A 216 -12.18 10.82 -0.36
N ASP A 217 -10.90 10.73 -0.03
CA ASP A 217 -10.45 10.10 1.22
C ASP A 217 -9.24 10.82 1.81
N ARG A 218 -9.13 10.80 3.14
CA ARG A 218 -7.94 11.25 3.86
C ARG A 218 -7.76 10.42 5.11
N GLN A 219 -6.63 9.71 5.19
CA GLN A 219 -6.33 8.82 6.31
C GLN A 219 -4.88 8.88 6.77
N PRO A 220 -4.62 8.68 8.09
CA PRO A 220 -3.28 8.40 8.57
C PRO A 220 -2.77 7.11 7.93
N CYS A 221 -1.64 7.19 7.27
CA CYS A 221 -1.03 6.04 6.63
C CYS A 221 0.49 6.21 6.48
N GLY A 222 1.25 5.20 6.94
CA GLY A 222 2.71 5.12 6.78
C GLY A 222 3.16 4.40 5.51
N GLY A 223 2.23 3.78 4.76
CA GLY A 223 2.54 2.95 3.59
C GLY A 223 2.95 3.72 2.34
N THR A 224 3.38 2.99 1.31
CA THR A 224 3.71 3.56 0.01
C THR A 224 2.46 3.62 -0.87
N HIS A 225 2.30 4.74 -1.58
CA HIS A 225 1.13 5.02 -2.40
C HIS A 225 1.51 5.53 -3.79
N LEU A 226 0.57 5.36 -4.73
CA LEU A 226 0.63 5.95 -6.06
C LEU A 226 0.52 7.48 -5.99
N ALA A 227 0.93 8.18 -7.02
CA ALA A 227 0.80 9.63 -7.13
C ALA A 227 -0.59 10.06 -7.63
N ARG A 228 -1.30 9.18 -8.34
CA ARG A 228 -2.62 9.42 -8.90
C ARG A 228 -3.46 8.13 -8.88
N THR A 229 -4.77 8.27 -8.75
CA THR A 229 -5.68 7.12 -8.65
C THR A 229 -5.68 6.26 -9.92
N GLY A 230 -5.52 6.87 -11.11
CA GLY A 230 -5.46 6.13 -12.38
C GLY A 230 -4.32 5.13 -12.48
N GLN A 231 -3.23 5.33 -11.72
CA GLN A 231 -2.12 4.38 -11.66
C GLN A 231 -2.47 3.07 -10.93
N ALA A 232 -3.57 3.05 -10.15
CA ALA A 232 -4.08 1.83 -9.51
C ALA A 232 -4.59 0.81 -10.54
N GLY A 233 -4.94 1.27 -11.74
CA GLY A 233 -5.56 0.43 -12.75
C GLY A 233 -6.94 -0.06 -12.32
N LEU A 234 -7.45 -1.09 -12.97
CA LEU A 234 -8.74 -1.68 -12.60
C LEU A 234 -8.68 -2.34 -11.23
N LEU A 235 -9.74 -2.18 -10.41
CA LEU A 235 -9.98 -2.97 -9.21
C LEU A 235 -11.10 -3.99 -9.50
N LEU A 236 -10.88 -5.24 -9.07
CA LEU A 236 -11.88 -6.32 -9.11
C LEU A 236 -12.05 -6.91 -7.72
N ILE A 237 -13.28 -6.94 -7.22
CA ILE A 237 -13.66 -7.73 -6.05
C ILE A 237 -13.75 -9.20 -6.48
N ARG A 238 -13.07 -10.09 -5.75
CA ARG A 238 -12.96 -11.49 -6.09
C ARG A 238 -13.87 -12.41 -5.27
N LYS A 239 -14.07 -12.05 -3.99
CA LYS A 239 -14.83 -12.89 -3.07
C LYS A 239 -15.36 -12.08 -1.89
N LEU A 240 -16.50 -12.51 -1.38
CA LEU A 240 -17.05 -12.11 -0.10
C LEU A 240 -17.10 -13.31 0.83
N GLU A 241 -16.62 -13.16 2.05
CA GLU A 241 -16.65 -14.21 3.04
C GLU A 241 -17.18 -13.70 4.39
N ARG A 242 -18.19 -14.37 4.96
CA ARG A 242 -18.65 -14.09 6.31
C ARG A 242 -17.69 -14.71 7.32
N ARG A 243 -17.13 -13.90 8.17
CA ARG A 243 -16.39 -14.29 9.37
C ARG A 243 -17.29 -14.11 10.61
N ARG A 244 -16.86 -14.61 11.75
CA ARG A 244 -17.67 -14.56 12.98
C ARG A 244 -18.18 -13.15 13.28
N ASP A 245 -17.28 -12.16 13.27
CA ASP A 245 -17.57 -10.80 13.74
C ASP A 245 -17.49 -9.73 12.65
N PHE A 246 -17.11 -10.10 11.42
CA PHE A 246 -16.92 -9.17 10.30
C PHE A 246 -17.15 -9.84 8.95
N TRP A 247 -17.09 -9.05 7.87
CA TRP A 247 -17.12 -9.51 6.50
C TRP A 247 -15.76 -9.26 5.85
N ARG A 248 -15.18 -10.27 5.23
CA ARG A 248 -13.95 -10.17 4.45
C ARG A 248 -14.26 -10.03 2.98
N VAL A 249 -13.74 -8.98 2.38
CA VAL A 249 -13.78 -8.75 0.93
C VAL A 249 -12.38 -8.98 0.37
N GLU A 250 -12.25 -9.93 -0.55
CA GLU A 250 -11.02 -10.17 -1.32
C GLU A 250 -11.07 -9.34 -2.60
N TYR A 251 -9.96 -8.69 -2.93
CA TYR A 251 -9.84 -7.86 -4.12
C TYR A 251 -8.43 -7.95 -4.72
N VAL A 252 -8.33 -7.55 -5.99
CA VAL A 252 -7.08 -7.31 -6.71
C VAL A 252 -7.17 -6.00 -7.47
N ALA A 253 -6.02 -5.33 -7.68
CA ALA A 253 -5.95 -4.10 -8.46
C ALA A 253 -4.77 -4.12 -9.42
N GLY A 254 -4.76 -3.24 -10.41
CA GLY A 254 -3.65 -3.05 -11.33
C GLY A 254 -3.30 -4.30 -12.12
N TYR A 255 -2.03 -4.65 -12.13
CA TYR A 255 -1.55 -5.83 -12.85
C TYR A 255 -2.13 -7.13 -12.34
N ARG A 256 -2.44 -7.24 -11.04
CA ARG A 256 -3.13 -8.43 -10.50
C ARG A 256 -4.55 -8.55 -11.04
N ALA A 257 -5.29 -7.44 -11.16
CA ALA A 257 -6.62 -7.45 -11.75
C ALA A 257 -6.58 -7.82 -13.23
N LEU A 258 -5.62 -7.32 -14.00
CA LEU A 258 -5.41 -7.71 -15.38
C LEU A 258 -5.12 -9.21 -15.51
N ALA A 259 -4.23 -9.75 -14.67
CA ALA A 259 -3.90 -11.18 -14.67
C ALA A 259 -5.11 -12.05 -14.31
N ALA A 260 -5.88 -11.65 -13.29
CA ALA A 260 -7.11 -12.34 -12.88
C ALA A 260 -8.15 -12.37 -14.01
N ALA A 261 -8.43 -11.20 -14.64
CA ALA A 261 -9.37 -11.12 -15.75
C ALA A 261 -8.94 -11.99 -16.95
N ARG A 262 -7.63 -12.02 -17.26
CA ARG A 262 -7.09 -12.89 -18.34
C ARG A 262 -7.22 -14.38 -17.99
N GLY A 263 -6.99 -14.75 -16.73
CA GLY A 263 -7.20 -16.10 -16.24
C GLY A 263 -8.65 -16.54 -16.32
N ASP A 264 -9.59 -15.70 -15.85
CA ASP A 264 -11.03 -15.95 -15.94
C ASP A 264 -11.49 -16.14 -17.40
N PHE A 265 -10.98 -15.28 -18.31
CA PHE A 265 -11.27 -15.38 -19.74
C PHE A 265 -10.74 -16.68 -20.36
N ALA A 266 -9.54 -17.12 -19.97
CA ALA A 266 -8.98 -18.39 -20.46
C ALA A 266 -9.80 -19.58 -19.98
N LEU A 267 -10.18 -19.64 -18.70
CA LEU A 267 -11.02 -20.71 -18.14
C LEU A 267 -12.40 -20.75 -18.80
N LEU A 268 -13.00 -19.58 -19.07
CA LEU A 268 -14.27 -19.51 -19.80
C LEU A 268 -14.12 -20.06 -21.24
N GLY A 269 -12.99 -19.76 -21.90
CA GLY A 269 -12.68 -20.28 -23.24
C GLY A 269 -12.54 -21.80 -23.26
N GLU A 270 -11.86 -22.39 -22.29
CA GLU A 270 -11.74 -23.83 -22.12
C GLU A 270 -13.12 -24.48 -21.90
N ALA A 271 -13.93 -23.91 -21.00
CA ALA A 271 -15.29 -24.41 -20.75
C ALA A 271 -16.17 -24.36 -22.00
N ALA A 272 -16.13 -23.25 -22.75
CA ALA A 272 -16.88 -23.10 -24.01
C ALA A 272 -16.45 -24.14 -25.06
N THR A 273 -15.14 -24.40 -25.16
CA THR A 273 -14.58 -25.41 -26.05
C THR A 273 -15.07 -26.83 -25.69
N LEU A 274 -15.01 -27.20 -24.40
CA LEU A 274 -15.48 -28.48 -23.89
C LEU A 274 -16.96 -28.71 -24.16
N LEU A 275 -17.77 -27.66 -24.06
CA LEU A 275 -19.22 -27.70 -24.31
C LEU A 275 -19.60 -27.49 -25.78
N SER A 276 -18.62 -27.23 -26.65
CA SER A 276 -18.83 -26.90 -28.07
C SER A 276 -19.84 -25.76 -28.28
N CYS A 277 -19.73 -24.67 -27.49
CA CYS A 277 -20.65 -23.53 -27.53
C CYS A 277 -19.92 -22.18 -27.48
N GLY A 278 -20.65 -21.07 -27.67
CA GLY A 278 -20.15 -19.73 -27.44
C GLY A 278 -20.05 -19.41 -25.95
N PHE A 279 -19.26 -18.36 -25.58
CA PHE A 279 -19.07 -17.98 -24.20
C PHE A 279 -20.37 -17.66 -23.44
N ALA A 280 -21.32 -17.01 -24.12
CA ALA A 280 -22.64 -16.69 -23.54
C ALA A 280 -23.50 -17.93 -23.27
N ASP A 281 -23.25 -19.04 -23.96
CA ASP A 281 -24.03 -20.26 -23.88
C ASP A 281 -23.47 -21.27 -22.87
N VAL A 282 -22.30 -21.01 -22.26
CA VAL A 282 -21.67 -21.90 -21.28
C VAL A 282 -22.61 -22.28 -20.14
N PRO A 283 -23.34 -21.35 -19.49
CA PRO A 283 -24.28 -21.73 -18.42
C PRO A 283 -25.39 -22.69 -18.90
N ALA A 284 -25.94 -22.46 -20.10
CA ALA A 284 -26.95 -23.35 -20.68
C ALA A 284 -26.38 -24.71 -21.10
N GLY A 285 -25.11 -24.77 -21.48
CA GLY A 285 -24.39 -25.99 -21.80
C GLY A 285 -24.17 -26.91 -20.59
N ILE A 286 -23.97 -26.33 -19.40
CA ILE A 286 -23.75 -27.06 -18.14
C ILE A 286 -25.05 -27.74 -17.66
N THR A 287 -26.21 -27.17 -17.97
CA THR A 287 -27.53 -27.66 -17.51
C THR A 287 -28.16 -28.72 -18.42
N LYS A 288 -27.52 -29.07 -19.54
CA LYS A 288 -27.93 -30.17 -20.44
C LYS A 288 -27.25 -31.48 -20.06
#